data_b3c31acc38f980a7920fd5dbeda18546
#
_entry.id   b3c31acc38f980a7920fd5dbeda18546
#
_cell.length_a   1.000
_cell.length_b   1.000
_cell.length_c   1.000
_cell.angle_alpha   90.00
_cell.angle_beta   90.00
_cell.angle_gamma   90.00
#
_symmetry.space_group_name_H-M   'P 1'
#
loop_
_entity.id
_entity.type
_entity.pdbx_description
1 polymer ?
#
loop_
_entity_poly.entity_id
_entity_poly.type
_entity_poly.pdbx_seq_one_letter_code
_entity_poly.pdbx_strand_id
1 'polypeptide(L)'
;MNNNLRLVVNNDNYNHLEEKHFFKKNELKIILDLYAKMVSEGSWKDYGLSISSKQVGFSVFKNAADNEMYKICKNFKPKNKNLKYLITDTNGKILKNSFDLNILLKNTNWKNLQK
;
A
#
# COMPACT_ATOMS: atom_id res chain seq x y z
N MET A 1 -7.07 -15.17 5.52
CA MET A 1 -7.32 -14.56 5.51
C MET A 1 -7.82 -13.64 5.60
N ASN A 2 -7.95 -13.10 5.37
CA ASN A 2 -8.32 -12.33 5.31
C ASN A 2 -8.96 -11.58 5.65
N ASN A 3 -9.10 -11.52 5.59
CA ASN A 3 -9.86 -10.97 6.21
C ASN A 3 -9.78 -9.70 6.82
N ASN A 4 -8.81 -9.05 6.76
CA ASN A 4 -8.62 -7.77 7.34
C ASN A 4 -9.56 -6.74 6.84
N LEU A 5 -9.92 -6.80 5.58
CA LEU A 5 -10.84 -5.85 4.98
C LEU A 5 -12.24 -5.95 5.54
N ARG A 6 -12.53 -7.02 6.24
CA ARG A 6 -13.84 -7.15 6.85
C ARG A 6 -14.07 -6.22 8.02
N LEU A 7 -13.04 -5.53 8.46
CA LEU A 7 -13.22 -4.55 9.51
C LEU A 7 -14.05 -3.37 9.07
N VAL A 8 -14.20 -3.19 7.79
CA VAL A 8 -14.98 -2.07 7.26
C VAL A 8 -16.36 -2.53 6.87
N VAL A 9 -17.10 -3.04 7.83
CA VAL A 9 -18.43 -3.56 7.56
C VAL A 9 -19.50 -2.49 7.58
N ASN A 10 -19.23 -1.36 8.20
CA ASN A 10 -20.18 -0.27 8.25
C ASN A 10 -19.82 0.71 7.15
N ASN A 11 -20.66 0.79 6.13
CA ASN A 11 -20.36 1.59 4.96
C ASN A 11 -20.12 3.06 5.27
N ASP A 12 -20.92 3.62 6.17
CA ASP A 12 -20.78 5.02 6.51
C ASP A 12 -19.44 5.28 7.19
N ASN A 13 -19.09 4.43 8.15
CA ASN A 13 -17.82 4.55 8.85
C ASN A 13 -16.65 4.33 7.92
N TYR A 14 -16.80 3.36 7.03
CA TYR A 14 -15.74 3.07 6.08
C TYR A 14 -15.47 4.26 5.16
N ASN A 15 -16.51 4.86 4.61
CA ASN A 15 -16.33 5.99 3.72
C ASN A 15 -15.69 7.17 4.43
N HIS A 16 -16.06 7.36 5.68
CA HIS A 16 -15.51 8.43 6.47
C HIS A 16 -14.01 8.21 6.73
N LEU A 17 -13.63 6.98 7.07
CA LEU A 17 -12.23 6.62 7.27
C LEU A 17 -11.43 6.75 5.99
N GLU A 18 -12.02 6.32 4.88
CA GLU A 18 -11.39 6.39 3.59
C GLU A 18 -10.86 7.76 3.26
N GLU A 19 -11.65 8.76 3.58
CA GLU A 19 -11.28 10.10 3.19
C GLU A 19 -10.19 10.70 4.06
N LYS A 20 -10.08 10.25 5.30
CA LYS A 20 -9.23 10.91 6.25
C LYS A 20 -8.06 10.07 6.76
N HIS A 21 -8.27 8.79 6.93
CA HIS A 21 -7.31 7.95 7.66
C HIS A 21 -7.01 6.63 6.98
N PHE A 22 -7.36 6.50 5.72
CA PHE A 22 -7.21 5.23 5.01
C PHE A 22 -7.03 5.50 3.53
N PHE A 23 -6.84 4.45 2.76
CA PHE A 23 -6.88 4.54 1.31
C PHE A 23 -8.32 4.81 0.88
N LYS A 24 -8.49 5.59 -0.17
CA LYS A 24 -9.79 5.71 -0.81
C LYS A 24 -10.12 4.41 -1.51
N LYS A 25 -11.39 4.17 -1.81
CA LYS A 25 -11.80 2.94 -2.47
C LYS A 25 -11.03 2.69 -3.77
N ASN A 26 -10.92 3.72 -4.59
CA ASN A 26 -10.22 3.57 -5.86
C ASN A 26 -8.72 3.32 -5.65
N GLU A 27 -8.15 3.90 -4.61
CA GLU A 27 -6.75 3.65 -4.28
C GLU A 27 -6.54 2.21 -3.87
N LEU A 28 -7.38 1.73 -2.98
CA LEU A 28 -7.26 0.34 -2.53
C LEU A 28 -7.50 -0.63 -3.66
N LYS A 29 -8.43 -0.32 -4.56
CA LYS A 29 -8.68 -1.16 -5.71
C LYS A 29 -7.43 -1.26 -6.60
N ILE A 30 -6.78 -0.15 -6.84
CA ILE A 30 -5.55 -0.13 -7.65
C ILE A 30 -4.47 -0.98 -7.00
N ILE A 31 -4.31 -0.86 -5.69
CA ILE A 31 -3.32 -1.63 -4.95
C ILE A 31 -3.65 -3.12 -4.99
N LEU A 32 -4.92 -3.47 -4.77
CA LEU A 32 -5.33 -4.88 -4.76
C LEU A 32 -5.26 -5.51 -6.14
N ASP A 33 -5.50 -4.75 -7.20
CA ASP A 33 -5.33 -5.24 -8.56
C ASP A 33 -3.87 -5.59 -8.82
N LEU A 34 -2.96 -4.72 -8.37
CA LEU A 34 -1.53 -4.98 -8.47
C LEU A 34 -1.14 -6.21 -7.63
N TYR A 35 -1.67 -6.28 -6.42
CA TYR A 35 -1.38 -7.39 -5.53
C TYR A 35 -1.79 -8.72 -6.18
N ALA A 36 -2.99 -8.76 -6.74
CA ALA A 36 -3.47 -9.99 -7.39
C ALA A 36 -2.57 -10.40 -8.55
N LYS A 37 -2.12 -9.43 -9.33
CA LYS A 37 -1.20 -9.70 -10.43
C LYS A 37 0.12 -10.28 -9.93
N MET A 38 0.69 -9.65 -8.90
CA MET A 38 1.98 -10.09 -8.37
C MET A 38 1.88 -11.45 -7.69
N VAL A 39 0.75 -11.74 -7.07
CA VAL A 39 0.52 -13.07 -6.49
C VAL A 39 0.43 -14.11 -7.60
N SER A 40 -0.28 -13.79 -8.68
CA SER A 40 -0.40 -14.75 -9.79
C SER A 40 0.94 -15.03 -10.46
N GLU A 41 1.87 -14.10 -10.37
CA GLU A 41 3.22 -14.28 -10.92
C GLU A 41 4.17 -14.93 -9.91
N GLY A 42 3.70 -15.20 -8.72
CA GLY A 42 4.54 -15.84 -7.71
C GLY A 42 5.47 -14.88 -6.97
N SER A 43 5.34 -13.58 -7.20
CA SER A 43 6.25 -12.60 -6.60
C SER A 43 5.87 -12.24 -5.18
N TRP A 44 4.59 -12.19 -4.88
CA TRP A 44 4.08 -11.84 -3.56
C TRP A 44 3.16 -12.95 -3.08
N LYS A 45 3.07 -13.14 -1.75
CA LYS A 45 2.20 -14.16 -1.19
C LYS A 45 1.22 -13.66 -0.16
N ASP A 46 1.56 -12.57 0.52
CA ASP A 46 0.72 -12.11 1.60
C ASP A 46 0.81 -10.60 1.72
N TYR A 47 -0.15 -10.02 2.41
CA TYR A 47 -0.13 -8.58 2.65
C TYR A 47 -0.63 -8.29 4.05
N GLY A 48 -0.33 -7.08 4.53
CA GLY A 48 -0.84 -6.58 5.78
C GLY A 48 -1.14 -5.10 5.65
N LEU A 49 -1.96 -4.59 6.54
CA LEU A 49 -2.29 -3.18 6.58
C LEU A 49 -1.83 -2.60 7.90
N SER A 50 -1.26 -1.40 7.86
CA SER A 50 -0.90 -0.68 9.05
C SER A 50 -1.46 0.73 8.95
N ILE A 51 -2.06 1.20 10.02
CA ILE A 51 -2.72 2.51 10.04
C ILE A 51 -2.20 3.28 11.25
N SER A 52 -1.81 4.52 10.99
CA SER A 52 -1.43 5.43 12.08
C SER A 52 -2.12 6.76 11.84
N SER A 53 -1.89 7.71 12.73
CA SER A 53 -2.47 9.04 12.55
C SER A 53 -1.86 9.77 11.35
N LYS A 54 -0.69 9.33 10.90
CA LYS A 54 0.05 10.02 9.84
C LYS A 54 -0.06 9.35 8.48
N GLN A 55 -0.21 8.03 8.46
CA GLN A 55 -0.22 7.32 7.20
C GLN A 55 -0.87 5.97 7.30
N VAL A 56 -1.22 5.44 6.15
CA VAL A 56 -1.65 4.04 6.02
C VAL A 56 -0.66 3.36 5.08
N GLY A 57 -0.38 2.09 5.36
CA GLY A 57 0.55 1.32 4.58
C GLY A 57 -0.01 -0.05 4.21
N PHE A 58 0.33 -0.48 3.00
CA PHE A 58 -0.01 -1.80 2.49
C PHE A 58 1.32 -2.54 2.33
N SER A 59 1.57 -3.48 3.24
CA SER A 59 2.82 -4.26 3.25
C SER A 59 2.66 -5.51 2.43
N VAL A 60 3.68 -5.88 1.67
CA VAL A 60 3.65 -7.11 0.88
C VAL A 60 4.79 -8.02 1.33
N PHE A 61 4.51 -9.32 1.31
CA PHE A 61 5.41 -10.35 1.80
C PHE A 61 5.57 -11.43 0.74
N LYS A 62 6.77 -11.96 0.65
CA LYS A 62 7.01 -13.10 -0.24
C LYS A 62 6.57 -14.39 0.43
N ASN A 63 6.76 -14.49 1.74
CA ASN A 63 6.31 -15.63 2.54
C ASN A 63 5.69 -15.10 3.81
N ALA A 64 4.73 -15.83 4.35
CA ALA A 64 4.04 -15.39 5.55
C ALA A 64 4.97 -15.23 6.75
N ALA A 65 6.07 -15.98 6.78
CA ALA A 65 7.01 -15.94 7.89
C ALA A 65 8.09 -14.88 7.74
N ASP A 66 8.17 -14.24 6.58
CA ASP A 66 9.23 -13.28 6.31
C ASP A 66 8.85 -11.88 6.75
N ASN A 67 9.87 -11.02 6.81
CA ASN A 67 9.63 -9.60 6.94
C ASN A 67 9.01 -9.07 5.66
N GLU A 68 8.35 -7.94 5.75
CA GLU A 68 7.77 -7.32 4.57
C GLU A 68 8.86 -7.02 3.54
N MET A 69 8.52 -7.15 2.27
CA MET A 69 9.43 -6.78 1.19
C MET A 69 9.35 -5.30 0.91
N TYR A 70 8.15 -4.81 0.76
CA TYR A 70 7.86 -3.41 0.43
C TYR A 70 6.63 -2.97 1.16
N LYS A 71 6.47 -1.67 1.28
CA LYS A 71 5.26 -1.08 1.81
C LYS A 71 4.83 0.06 0.89
N ILE A 72 3.57 0.03 0.47
CA ILE A 72 2.97 1.11 -0.31
C ILE A 72 2.24 1.99 0.69
N CYS A 73 2.69 3.24 0.82
CA CYS A 73 2.20 4.14 1.86
C CYS A 73 1.47 5.34 1.29
N LYS A 74 0.49 5.80 2.03
CA LYS A 74 -0.19 7.06 1.74
C LYS A 74 -0.04 7.95 2.96
N ASN A 75 0.58 9.10 2.79
CA ASN A 75 0.70 10.09 3.85
C ASN A 75 -0.52 10.99 3.84
N PHE A 76 -1.13 11.18 5.01
CA PHE A 76 -2.35 11.99 5.09
C PHE A 76 -2.05 13.48 5.03
N LYS A 77 -0.89 13.90 5.53
CA LYS A 77 -0.48 15.30 5.50
C LYS A 77 0.97 15.38 5.06
N PRO A 78 1.24 15.17 3.76
CA PRO A 78 2.62 15.17 3.28
C PRO A 78 3.21 16.58 3.32
N LYS A 79 4.51 16.66 3.57
CA LYS A 79 5.22 17.94 3.60
C LYS A 79 5.22 18.61 2.24
N ASN A 80 5.28 17.83 1.18
CA ASN A 80 5.01 18.33 -0.15
C ASN A 80 4.23 17.26 -0.90
N LYS A 81 3.55 17.67 -1.96
CA LYS A 81 2.61 16.77 -2.63
C LYS A 81 3.27 15.54 -3.24
N ASN A 82 4.56 15.62 -3.57
CA ASN A 82 5.25 14.49 -4.16
C ASN A 82 5.54 13.39 -3.14
N LEU A 83 5.33 13.65 -1.86
CA LEU A 83 5.50 12.67 -0.81
C LEU A 83 4.17 12.08 -0.35
N LYS A 84 3.11 12.30 -1.12
CA LYS A 84 1.80 11.77 -0.74
C LYS A 84 1.79 10.25 -0.78
N TYR A 85 2.36 9.66 -1.81
CA TYR A 85 2.43 8.19 -1.94
C TYR A 85 3.87 7.76 -2.02
N LEU A 86 4.21 6.73 -1.26
CA LEU A 86 5.58 6.25 -1.16
C LEU A 86 5.63 4.74 -1.32
N ILE A 87 6.76 4.25 -1.80
CA ILE A 87 7.10 2.84 -1.69
C ILE A 87 8.36 2.80 -0.85
N THR A 88 8.31 2.05 0.25
CA THR A 88 9.46 1.93 1.16
C THR A 88 9.93 0.49 1.24
N ASP A 89 11.18 0.31 1.68
CA ASP A 89 11.72 -1.03 1.93
C ASP A 89 11.47 -1.42 3.39
N THR A 90 12.04 -2.55 3.80
CA THR A 90 11.84 -3.09 5.14
C THR A 90 12.36 -2.17 6.25
N ASN A 91 13.29 -1.28 5.91
CA ASN A 91 13.89 -0.36 6.88
C ASN A 91 13.20 1.01 6.86
N GLY A 92 12.16 1.15 6.07
CA GLY A 92 11.48 2.42 5.96
C GLY A 92 12.11 3.39 4.99
N LYS A 93 13.13 2.95 4.25
CA LYS A 93 13.77 3.80 3.26
C LYS A 93 12.83 4.01 2.08
N ILE A 94 12.69 5.25 1.65
CA ILE A 94 11.84 5.58 0.51
C ILE A 94 12.55 5.18 -0.78
N LEU A 95 11.93 4.27 -1.51
CA LEU A 95 12.47 3.80 -2.79
C LEU A 95 11.89 4.57 -3.96
N LYS A 96 10.63 4.93 -3.86
CA LYS A 96 9.93 5.70 -4.89
C LYS A 96 8.88 6.56 -4.22
N ASN A 97 8.51 7.64 -4.88
CA ASN A 97 7.45 8.51 -4.39
C ASN A 97 6.75 9.19 -5.55
N SER A 98 5.52 9.62 -5.32
CA SER A 98 4.74 10.32 -6.34
C SER A 98 3.55 11.02 -5.68
N PHE A 99 3.03 12.03 -6.37
CA PHE A 99 1.79 12.67 -5.96
C PHE A 99 0.57 11.87 -6.43
N ASP A 100 0.76 10.87 -7.28
CA ASP A 100 -0.32 10.08 -7.87
C ASP A 100 0.00 8.60 -7.72
N LEU A 101 -0.90 7.88 -7.05
CA LEU A 101 -0.68 6.47 -6.77
C LEU A 101 -0.58 5.63 -8.03
N ASN A 102 -1.46 5.90 -8.99
CA ASN A 102 -1.49 5.13 -10.23
C ASN A 102 -0.16 5.27 -10.99
N ILE A 103 0.33 6.50 -11.07
CA ILE A 103 1.63 6.76 -11.70
C ILE A 103 2.74 6.04 -10.95
N LEU A 104 2.72 6.12 -9.62
CA LEU A 104 3.73 5.48 -8.80
C LEU A 104 3.81 3.99 -9.08
N LEU A 105 2.67 3.31 -9.04
CA LEU A 105 2.66 1.86 -9.18
C LEU A 105 2.96 1.41 -10.60
N LYS A 106 2.49 2.17 -11.60
CA LYS A 106 2.76 1.86 -12.99
C LYS A 106 4.22 1.98 -13.35
N ASN A 107 4.90 2.98 -12.79
CA ASN A 107 6.27 3.27 -13.16
C ASN A 107 7.30 2.53 -12.34
N THR A 108 6.86 1.66 -11.44
CA THR A 108 7.76 0.93 -10.58
C THR A 108 8.13 -0.41 -11.20
N ASN A 109 9.42 -0.66 -11.32
CA ASN A 109 9.90 -1.95 -11.77
C ASN A 109 10.14 -2.83 -10.53
N TRP A 110 9.13 -3.62 -10.20
CA TRP A 110 9.15 -4.39 -8.95
C TRP A 110 10.26 -5.42 -8.90
N LYS A 111 10.72 -5.90 -10.05
CA LYS A 111 11.78 -6.90 -10.08
C LYS A 111 13.14 -6.32 -9.74
N ASN A 112 13.34 -5.05 -10.04
CA ASN A 112 14.64 -4.41 -9.87
C ASN A 112 14.62 -3.28 -8.87
N LEU A 113 13.60 -3.23 -8.04
CA LEU A 113 13.37 -2.05 -7.21
C LEU A 113 14.48 -1.81 -6.20
N GLN A 114 15.10 -2.85 -5.71
CA GLN A 114 16.14 -2.74 -4.69
C GLN A 114 17.55 -2.98 -5.18
N LYS A 115 17.77 -2.91 -6.44
CA LYS A 115 19.12 -3.08 -6.96
C LYS A 115 19.92 -1.81 -6.99
#